data_bd509a56df4ce86fdd0379400fef7a38
#
_entry.id   bd509a56df4ce86fdd0379400fef7a38
#
_cell.length_a   1.000
_cell.length_b   1.000
_cell.length_c   1.000
_cell.angle_alpha   90.00
_cell.angle_beta   90.00
_cell.angle_gamma   90.00
#
_symmetry.space_group_name_H-M   'P 1'
#
loop_
_entity.id
_entity.type
_entity.pdbx_description
1 polymer ?
#
loop_
_entity_poly.entity_id
_entity_poly.type
_entity_poly.pdbx_seq_one_letter_code
_entity_poly.pdbx_strand_id
1 'polypeptide(L)'
;VNDKPTGAPRLAGIAREEDALVVDKSLIADEDGVGPYSVIWQRSSSKTDWQAFPDAVGEILPLTQSHVGYSYRAVVSYTDGHGTREILVTSPSETVINVDDPVEGEVVITGKPLEGGMLVANTERVFDEDGIASLSIGWESSKYGRNWQAIETTSTSRFDLSQSMVGRQIRARVSVVDTFGVETVIFSQATNTVKNVNNKPAGKILVRRVGS
;
A
#
# COMPACT_ATOMS: atom_id res chain seq x y z
N VAL A 1 29.79 -37.32 -29.81
CA VAL A 1 28.78 -36.42 -30.43
C VAL A 1 27.90 -35.92 -29.28
N ASN A 2 27.64 -34.64 -29.23
CA ASN A 2 26.81 -34.03 -28.21
C ASN A 2 25.34 -34.48 -28.42
N ASP A 3 24.73 -35.03 -27.37
CA ASP A 3 23.31 -35.33 -27.33
C ASP A 3 22.57 -34.15 -26.66
N LYS A 4 21.41 -33.79 -27.18
CA LYS A 4 20.64 -32.70 -26.62
C LYS A 4 19.87 -33.14 -25.36
N PRO A 5 19.74 -32.27 -24.36
CA PRO A 5 18.93 -32.60 -23.20
C PRO A 5 17.49 -32.94 -23.55
N THR A 6 16.92 -33.87 -22.83
CA THR A 6 15.51 -34.25 -22.88
C THR A 6 14.77 -33.70 -21.65
N GLY A 7 13.46 -33.51 -21.77
CA GLY A 7 12.67 -32.85 -20.74
C GLY A 7 12.87 -31.32 -20.72
N ALA A 8 12.20 -30.67 -19.77
CA ALA A 8 12.27 -29.23 -19.61
C ALA A 8 12.11 -28.83 -18.14
N PRO A 9 12.77 -27.73 -17.71
CA PRO A 9 12.50 -27.16 -16.41
C PRO A 9 11.07 -26.59 -16.34
N ARG A 10 10.49 -26.57 -15.15
CA ARG A 10 9.16 -26.04 -14.90
C ARG A 10 9.21 -25.04 -13.75
N LEU A 11 8.22 -24.15 -13.69
CA LEU A 11 7.96 -23.34 -12.51
C LEU A 11 6.90 -24.01 -11.65
N ALA A 12 7.18 -24.17 -10.38
CA ALA A 12 6.25 -24.57 -9.33
C ALA A 12 5.95 -23.38 -8.42
N GLY A 13 4.83 -23.40 -7.72
CA GLY A 13 4.37 -22.31 -6.85
C GLY A 13 3.21 -21.52 -7.47
N ILE A 14 2.72 -20.54 -6.71
CA ILE A 14 1.62 -19.68 -7.11
C ILE A 14 2.20 -18.31 -7.45
N ALA A 15 1.80 -17.74 -8.60
CA ALA A 15 2.19 -16.39 -8.99
C ALA A 15 1.31 -15.37 -8.25
N ARG A 16 1.57 -15.21 -6.96
CA ARG A 16 0.88 -14.30 -6.06
C ARG A 16 1.90 -13.68 -5.11
N GLU A 17 1.74 -12.45 -4.79
CA GLU A 17 2.50 -11.78 -3.75
C GLU A 17 2.52 -12.58 -2.44
N GLU A 18 3.59 -12.48 -1.65
CA GLU A 18 3.88 -13.26 -0.45
C GLU A 18 4.14 -14.77 -0.68
N ASP A 19 3.90 -15.29 -1.88
CA ASP A 19 4.27 -16.65 -2.29
C ASP A 19 5.68 -16.68 -2.92
N ALA A 20 6.05 -17.79 -3.53
CA ALA A 20 7.31 -17.94 -4.25
C ALA A 20 7.14 -18.80 -5.51
N LEU A 21 7.94 -18.53 -6.52
CA LEU A 21 8.15 -19.42 -7.66
C LEU A 21 9.44 -20.21 -7.44
N VAL A 22 9.39 -21.48 -7.78
CA VAL A 22 10.51 -22.42 -7.64
C VAL A 22 10.78 -23.10 -8.97
N VAL A 23 12.07 -23.17 -9.36
CA VAL A 23 12.48 -23.89 -10.57
C VAL A 23 12.59 -25.39 -10.28
N ASP A 24 11.70 -26.18 -10.85
CA ASP A 24 11.78 -27.63 -10.84
C ASP A 24 12.56 -28.13 -12.07
N LYS A 25 13.68 -28.79 -11.83
CA LYS A 25 14.62 -29.32 -12.82
C LYS A 25 14.56 -30.84 -12.92
N SER A 26 13.66 -31.49 -12.17
CA SER A 26 13.63 -32.96 -12.01
C SER A 26 13.40 -33.71 -13.32
N LEU A 27 12.88 -33.07 -14.34
CA LEU A 27 12.60 -33.69 -15.65
C LEU A 27 13.73 -33.49 -16.66
N ILE A 28 14.80 -32.76 -16.32
CA ILE A 28 15.94 -32.58 -17.22
C ILE A 28 16.81 -33.86 -17.17
N ALA A 29 17.00 -34.47 -18.32
CA ALA A 29 17.94 -35.59 -18.49
C ALA A 29 18.82 -35.33 -19.71
N ASP A 30 20.07 -35.77 -19.63
CA ASP A 30 21.06 -35.63 -20.68
C ASP A 30 21.95 -36.89 -20.68
N GLU A 31 22.09 -37.55 -21.83
CA GLU A 31 22.92 -38.76 -21.97
C GLU A 31 24.42 -38.47 -21.75
N ASP A 32 24.86 -37.24 -22.06
CA ASP A 32 26.23 -36.78 -21.83
C ASP A 32 26.45 -36.34 -20.38
N GLY A 33 25.41 -36.38 -19.52
CA GLY A 33 25.45 -36.05 -18.12
C GLY A 33 25.09 -34.55 -17.87
N VAL A 34 24.60 -34.30 -16.68
CA VAL A 34 24.18 -32.95 -16.26
C VAL A 34 25.16 -32.38 -15.23
N GLY A 35 25.79 -31.28 -15.55
CA GLY A 35 26.62 -30.52 -14.64
C GLY A 35 25.86 -29.62 -13.68
N PRO A 36 26.56 -28.83 -12.85
CA PRO A 36 25.91 -27.85 -11.96
C PRO A 36 25.08 -26.86 -12.74
N TYR A 37 23.86 -26.61 -12.24
CA TYR A 37 22.93 -25.66 -12.84
C TYR A 37 23.24 -24.22 -12.48
N SER A 38 23.06 -23.33 -13.47
CA SER A 38 22.92 -21.88 -13.27
C SER A 38 21.50 -21.46 -13.65
N VAL A 39 20.86 -20.64 -12.82
CA VAL A 39 19.51 -20.15 -13.03
C VAL A 39 19.54 -18.64 -13.12
N ILE A 40 18.94 -18.08 -14.18
CA ILE A 40 18.75 -16.66 -14.38
C ILE A 40 17.24 -16.42 -14.57
N TRP A 41 16.69 -15.51 -13.78
CA TRP A 41 15.31 -15.11 -13.91
C TRP A 41 15.13 -14.01 -14.95
N GLN A 42 14.01 -14.06 -15.64
CA GLN A 42 13.55 -13.02 -16.55
C GLN A 42 12.12 -12.65 -16.20
N ARG A 43 11.77 -11.38 -16.35
CA ARG A 43 10.41 -10.85 -16.16
C ARG A 43 9.87 -10.21 -17.42
N SER A 44 8.54 -10.18 -17.53
CA SER A 44 7.83 -9.49 -18.60
C SER A 44 6.44 -9.06 -18.13
N SER A 45 6.01 -7.85 -18.51
CA SER A 45 4.64 -7.38 -18.30
C SER A 45 3.66 -7.83 -19.40
N SER A 46 4.19 -8.34 -20.54
CA SER A 46 3.41 -8.71 -21.74
C SER A 46 3.49 -10.19 -22.10
N LYS A 47 4.33 -10.97 -21.41
CA LYS A 47 4.72 -12.37 -21.73
C LYS A 47 5.42 -12.51 -23.10
N THR A 48 5.79 -11.42 -23.75
CA THR A 48 6.46 -11.42 -25.06
C THR A 48 7.85 -10.78 -25.02
N ASP A 49 7.99 -9.66 -24.31
CA ASP A 49 9.27 -8.97 -24.13
C ASP A 49 9.87 -9.32 -22.77
N TRP A 50 10.94 -10.15 -22.80
CA TRP A 50 11.57 -10.72 -21.61
C TRP A 50 12.86 -9.97 -21.28
N GLN A 51 12.91 -9.39 -20.10
CA GLN A 51 14.07 -8.69 -19.57
C GLN A 51 14.74 -9.49 -18.47
N ALA A 52 16.08 -9.46 -18.41
CA ALA A 52 16.79 -10.07 -17.30
C ALA A 52 16.36 -9.44 -15.96
N PHE A 53 16.22 -10.29 -14.94
CA PHE A 53 15.90 -9.87 -13.58
C PHE A 53 17.03 -10.28 -12.64
N PRO A 54 18.11 -9.47 -12.55
CA PRO A 54 19.34 -9.82 -11.86
C PRO A 54 19.21 -9.86 -10.34
N ASP A 55 18.16 -9.23 -9.78
CA ASP A 55 17.92 -9.22 -8.33
C ASP A 55 17.48 -10.59 -7.79
N ALA A 56 17.01 -11.47 -8.67
CA ALA A 56 16.65 -12.84 -8.32
C ALA A 56 17.86 -13.79 -8.49
N VAL A 57 18.30 -14.39 -7.40
CA VAL A 57 19.43 -15.33 -7.37
C VAL A 57 18.98 -16.72 -6.95
N GLY A 58 19.40 -17.74 -7.73
CA GLY A 58 19.12 -19.14 -7.43
C GLY A 58 17.77 -19.63 -7.96
N GLU A 59 17.28 -20.72 -7.38
CA GLU A 59 16.13 -21.49 -7.88
C GLU A 59 14.79 -21.04 -7.33
N ILE A 60 14.80 -20.19 -6.30
CA ILE A 60 13.61 -19.70 -5.62
C ILE A 60 13.52 -18.18 -5.84
N LEU A 61 12.37 -17.72 -6.30
CA LEU A 61 12.01 -16.33 -6.43
C LEU A 61 10.86 -16.01 -5.45
N PRO A 62 11.15 -15.43 -4.29
CA PRO A 62 10.11 -14.87 -3.42
C PRO A 62 9.41 -13.71 -4.15
N LEU A 63 8.10 -13.68 -4.05
CA LEU A 63 7.28 -12.66 -4.71
C LEU A 63 6.86 -11.59 -3.69
N THR A 64 7.16 -10.35 -3.99
CA THR A 64 6.82 -9.16 -3.18
C THR A 64 6.04 -8.18 -4.04
N GLN A 65 5.58 -7.08 -3.48
CA GLN A 65 4.88 -5.99 -4.18
C GLN A 65 5.57 -5.58 -5.49
N SER A 66 6.90 -5.54 -5.53
CA SER A 66 7.66 -5.18 -6.74
C SER A 66 7.53 -6.17 -7.90
N HIS A 67 6.99 -7.35 -7.64
CA HIS A 67 6.78 -8.41 -8.63
C HIS A 67 5.35 -8.40 -9.21
N VAL A 68 4.42 -7.71 -8.57
CA VAL A 68 3.01 -7.65 -8.98
C VAL A 68 2.88 -7.07 -10.40
N GLY A 69 2.00 -7.66 -11.20
CA GLY A 69 1.79 -7.25 -12.60
C GLY A 69 2.78 -7.83 -13.62
N TYR A 70 3.83 -8.53 -13.18
CA TYR A 70 4.79 -9.21 -14.05
C TYR A 70 4.58 -10.71 -14.08
N SER A 71 4.97 -11.33 -15.19
CA SER A 71 5.17 -12.78 -15.31
C SER A 71 6.66 -13.08 -15.33
N TYR A 72 7.04 -14.23 -14.84
CA TYR A 72 8.43 -14.67 -14.69
C TYR A 72 8.69 -15.96 -15.45
N ARG A 73 9.93 -16.13 -15.92
CA ARG A 73 10.46 -17.39 -16.41
C ARG A 73 11.92 -17.55 -15.99
N ALA A 74 12.38 -18.78 -15.92
CA ALA A 74 13.76 -19.09 -15.61
C ALA A 74 14.50 -19.59 -16.85
N VAL A 75 15.71 -19.09 -17.06
CA VAL A 75 16.70 -19.63 -18.00
C VAL A 75 17.66 -20.49 -17.17
N VAL A 76 17.60 -21.79 -17.40
CA VAL A 76 18.43 -22.81 -16.74
C VAL A 76 19.56 -23.20 -17.68
N SER A 77 20.79 -23.15 -17.21
CA SER A 77 21.94 -23.61 -18.02
C SER A 77 22.86 -24.49 -17.18
N TYR A 78 23.54 -25.41 -17.85
CA TYR A 78 24.59 -26.26 -17.30
C TYR A 78 25.62 -26.59 -18.39
N THR A 79 26.76 -27.16 -17.99
CA THR A 79 27.72 -27.74 -18.94
C THR A 79 27.66 -29.24 -18.77
N ASP A 80 27.51 -29.99 -19.88
CA ASP A 80 27.42 -31.43 -19.90
C ASP A 80 28.82 -32.09 -19.70
N GLY A 81 28.86 -33.40 -19.68
CA GLY A 81 30.13 -34.16 -19.54
C GLY A 81 31.06 -34.08 -20.76
N HIS A 82 30.58 -33.62 -21.90
CA HIS A 82 31.40 -33.36 -23.10
C HIS A 82 31.86 -31.89 -23.19
N GLY A 83 31.51 -31.04 -22.24
CA GLY A 83 31.87 -29.62 -22.20
C GLY A 83 30.99 -28.70 -23.00
N THR A 84 29.80 -29.19 -23.48
CA THR A 84 28.81 -28.36 -24.17
C THR A 84 27.95 -27.62 -23.16
N ARG A 85 27.71 -26.35 -23.43
CA ARG A 85 26.77 -25.56 -22.64
C ARG A 85 25.34 -25.71 -23.15
N GLU A 86 24.49 -26.30 -22.32
CA GLU A 86 23.07 -26.45 -22.57
C GLU A 86 22.25 -25.33 -21.94
N ILE A 87 21.20 -24.88 -22.63
CA ILE A 87 20.32 -23.81 -22.17
C ILE A 87 18.86 -24.22 -22.38
N LEU A 88 18.12 -24.21 -21.30
CA LEU A 88 16.68 -24.52 -21.27
C LEU A 88 15.91 -23.37 -20.64
N VAL A 89 14.66 -23.17 -21.06
CA VAL A 89 13.83 -22.09 -20.56
C VAL A 89 12.50 -22.66 -20.09
N THR A 90 12.03 -22.24 -18.93
CA THR A 90 10.72 -22.63 -18.43
C THR A 90 9.59 -21.99 -19.23
N SER A 91 8.40 -22.57 -19.21
CA SER A 91 7.20 -21.83 -19.55
C SER A 91 7.07 -20.64 -18.58
N PRO A 92 6.45 -19.54 -19.03
CA PRO A 92 6.18 -18.39 -18.16
C PRO A 92 5.22 -18.76 -17.01
N SER A 93 5.38 -18.07 -15.88
CA SER A 93 4.36 -18.07 -14.84
C SER A 93 3.08 -17.36 -15.32
N GLU A 94 2.01 -17.51 -14.57
CA GLU A 94 0.93 -16.54 -14.60
C GLU A 94 1.46 -15.17 -14.15
N THR A 95 0.70 -14.11 -14.42
CA THR A 95 1.02 -12.78 -13.91
C THR A 95 0.85 -12.78 -12.39
N VAL A 96 1.85 -12.25 -11.70
CA VAL A 96 1.78 -12.14 -10.22
C VAL A 96 0.64 -11.22 -9.84
N ILE A 97 -0.27 -11.76 -9.02
CA ILE A 97 -1.41 -11.02 -8.48
C ILE A 97 -1.07 -10.41 -7.13
N ASN A 98 -1.69 -9.27 -6.85
CA ASN A 98 -1.57 -8.55 -5.58
C ASN A 98 -2.23 -9.30 -4.42
N VAL A 99 -1.70 -9.12 -3.23
CA VAL A 99 -2.36 -9.37 -1.94
C VAL A 99 -2.56 -8.01 -1.30
N ASP A 100 -3.76 -7.71 -0.85
CA ASP A 100 -4.09 -6.42 -0.23
C ASP A 100 -3.34 -6.24 1.09
N ASP A 101 -2.50 -5.20 1.15
CA ASP A 101 -1.75 -4.81 2.34
C ASP A 101 -2.53 -3.78 3.16
N PRO A 102 -2.45 -3.81 4.50
CA PRO A 102 -3.15 -2.84 5.32
C PRO A 102 -2.46 -1.47 5.28
N VAL A 103 -3.27 -0.40 5.26
CA VAL A 103 -2.77 0.97 5.48
C VAL A 103 -2.04 1.06 6.82
N GLU A 104 -0.81 1.52 6.82
CA GLU A 104 0.03 1.68 7.99
C GLU A 104 0.28 3.15 8.35
N GLY A 105 0.83 3.36 9.56
CA GLY A 105 1.18 4.67 10.07
C GLY A 105 0.06 5.34 10.87
N GLU A 106 0.12 6.65 11.02
CA GLU A 106 -0.79 7.40 11.87
C GLU A 106 -1.17 8.76 11.30
N VAL A 107 -2.40 9.18 11.57
CA VAL A 107 -2.89 10.54 11.32
C VAL A 107 -2.68 11.37 12.57
N VAL A 108 -1.91 12.45 12.48
CA VAL A 108 -1.59 13.33 13.60
C VAL A 108 -2.36 14.65 13.51
N ILE A 109 -3.13 15.00 14.55
CA ILE A 109 -3.75 16.33 14.65
C ILE A 109 -2.82 17.26 15.41
N THR A 110 -2.56 18.42 14.82
CA THR A 110 -1.87 19.55 15.44
C THR A 110 -2.81 20.74 15.62
N GLY A 111 -2.45 21.67 16.51
CA GLY A 111 -3.26 22.83 16.86
C GLY A 111 -3.78 22.75 18.29
N LYS A 112 -4.37 23.86 18.76
CA LYS A 112 -4.93 23.94 20.12
C LYS A 112 -6.44 23.78 20.07
N PRO A 113 -7.05 22.85 20.82
CA PRO A 113 -8.50 22.68 20.86
C PRO A 113 -9.16 23.81 21.69
N LEU A 114 -9.21 25.00 21.10
CA LEU A 114 -9.80 26.22 21.66
C LEU A 114 -10.80 26.79 20.64
N GLU A 115 -11.88 27.37 21.10
CA GLU A 115 -12.79 28.15 20.24
C GLU A 115 -12.04 29.22 19.44
N GLY A 116 -12.38 29.35 18.15
CA GLY A 116 -11.69 30.23 17.20
C GLY A 116 -10.29 29.75 16.78
N GLY A 117 -9.82 28.62 17.31
CA GLY A 117 -8.59 27.97 16.89
C GLY A 117 -8.77 27.13 15.63
N MET A 118 -7.65 26.65 15.10
CA MET A 118 -7.60 25.78 13.94
C MET A 118 -6.87 24.48 14.29
N LEU A 119 -7.40 23.35 13.84
CA LEU A 119 -6.75 22.05 13.84
C LEU A 119 -6.24 21.73 12.45
N VAL A 120 -5.13 21.00 12.38
CA VAL A 120 -4.56 20.50 11.13
C VAL A 120 -4.30 19.01 11.26
N ALA A 121 -4.86 18.23 10.36
CA ALA A 121 -4.57 16.79 10.22
C ALA A 121 -3.36 16.63 9.30
N ASN A 122 -2.33 15.95 9.79
CA ASN A 122 -1.15 15.56 9.04
C ASN A 122 -1.22 14.06 8.76
N THR A 123 -1.05 13.70 7.48
CA THR A 123 -1.08 12.34 6.95
C THR A 123 0.25 11.89 6.35
N GLU A 124 1.34 12.64 6.56
CA GLU A 124 2.68 12.32 5.98
C GLU A 124 3.24 10.98 6.44
N ARG A 125 2.73 10.44 7.54
CA ARG A 125 3.14 9.15 8.07
C ARG A 125 2.21 8.00 7.66
N VAL A 126 1.18 8.29 6.89
CA VAL A 126 0.28 7.28 6.36
C VAL A 126 0.88 6.73 5.09
N PHE A 127 1.07 5.43 5.02
CA PHE A 127 1.53 4.76 3.82
C PHE A 127 0.81 3.42 3.64
N ASP A 128 0.93 2.89 2.44
CA ASP A 128 0.34 1.64 2.00
C ASP A 128 1.32 0.99 1.03
N GLU A 129 1.66 -0.29 1.22
CA GLU A 129 2.60 -1.00 0.34
C GLU A 129 2.03 -1.12 -1.08
N ASP A 130 0.71 -1.26 -1.19
CA ASP A 130 -0.03 -1.23 -2.46
C ASP A 130 -0.02 0.14 -3.15
N GLY A 131 0.51 1.15 -2.48
CA GLY A 131 0.52 2.53 -2.92
C GLY A 131 -0.81 3.25 -2.68
N ILE A 132 -0.77 4.56 -2.50
CA ILE A 132 -1.95 5.40 -2.28
C ILE A 132 -2.36 6.09 -3.59
N ALA A 133 -3.50 5.70 -4.15
CA ALA A 133 -4.09 6.35 -5.32
C ALA A 133 -4.82 7.65 -4.93
N SER A 134 -5.54 7.67 -3.80
CA SER A 134 -6.19 8.86 -3.28
C SER A 134 -6.34 8.85 -1.77
N LEU A 135 -6.36 10.05 -1.18
CA LEU A 135 -6.55 10.25 0.24
C LEU A 135 -7.53 11.41 0.45
N SER A 136 -8.55 11.19 1.29
CA SER A 136 -9.50 12.22 1.66
C SER A 136 -9.61 12.35 3.18
N ILE A 137 -9.79 13.59 3.67
CA ILE A 137 -9.84 13.88 5.09
C ILE A 137 -11.21 14.46 5.43
N GLY A 138 -11.91 13.81 6.36
CA GLY A 138 -13.11 14.30 7.01
C GLY A 138 -12.86 14.55 8.49
N TRP A 139 -13.78 15.23 9.15
CA TRP A 139 -13.70 15.53 10.57
C TRP A 139 -14.92 14.99 11.31
N GLU A 140 -14.69 14.48 12.49
CA GLU A 140 -15.75 13.98 13.36
C GLU A 140 -15.66 14.60 14.75
N SER A 141 -16.81 14.77 15.38
CA SER A 141 -16.90 15.27 16.77
C SER A 141 -17.65 14.33 17.67
N SER A 142 -17.23 14.29 18.93
CA SER A 142 -17.94 13.55 20.00
C SER A 142 -17.96 14.35 21.29
N LYS A 143 -19.05 14.24 22.05
CA LYS A 143 -19.16 14.87 23.38
C LYS A 143 -18.45 14.08 24.47
N TYR A 144 -18.32 12.76 24.29
CA TYR A 144 -17.83 11.84 25.33
C TYR A 144 -16.76 10.86 24.83
N GLY A 145 -16.12 11.13 23.69
CA GLY A 145 -15.13 10.23 23.07
C GLY A 145 -15.74 8.94 22.48
N ARG A 146 -17.05 8.89 22.36
CA ARG A 146 -17.83 7.79 21.78
C ARG A 146 -19.01 8.35 20.98
N ASN A 147 -19.61 7.55 20.10
CA ASN A 147 -20.70 8.00 19.21
C ASN A 147 -20.25 9.23 18.37
N TRP A 148 -19.22 9.04 17.59
CA TRP A 148 -18.65 10.05 16.72
C TRP A 148 -19.63 10.41 15.60
N GLN A 149 -19.77 11.70 15.35
CA GLN A 149 -20.62 12.25 14.29
C GLN A 149 -19.77 13.00 13.29
N ALA A 150 -19.98 12.72 12.02
CA ALA A 150 -19.33 13.47 10.95
C ALA A 150 -19.72 14.96 11.03
N ILE A 151 -18.74 15.81 10.75
CA ILE A 151 -18.93 17.25 10.64
C ILE A 151 -18.99 17.55 9.15
N GLU A 152 -20.09 18.12 8.70
CA GLU A 152 -20.23 18.58 7.32
C GLU A 152 -19.31 19.79 7.09
N THR A 153 -18.16 19.52 6.50
CA THR A 153 -17.18 20.51 6.10
C THR A 153 -16.66 20.18 4.71
N THR A 154 -16.01 21.14 4.07
CA THR A 154 -15.17 20.83 2.92
C THR A 154 -14.04 19.90 3.37
N SER A 155 -13.86 18.78 2.69
CA SER A 155 -12.82 17.77 2.98
C SER A 155 -11.42 18.38 2.84
N THR A 156 -10.90 18.94 3.93
CA THR A 156 -9.59 19.57 3.97
C THR A 156 -8.80 19.12 5.19
N SER A 157 -7.49 19.20 5.10
CA SER A 157 -6.59 18.93 6.25
C SER A 157 -6.75 19.95 7.38
N ARG A 158 -7.49 21.05 7.18
CA ARG A 158 -7.69 22.13 8.17
C ARG A 158 -9.13 22.16 8.63
N PHE A 159 -9.32 22.38 9.94
CA PHE A 159 -10.63 22.49 10.56
C PHE A 159 -10.66 23.63 11.58
N ASP A 160 -11.53 24.61 11.34
CA ASP A 160 -11.72 25.75 12.24
C ASP A 160 -12.73 25.41 13.34
N LEU A 161 -12.37 25.69 14.59
CA LEU A 161 -13.14 25.38 15.76
C LEU A 161 -14.13 26.50 16.09
N SER A 162 -15.40 26.33 15.69
CA SER A 162 -16.46 27.27 16.04
C SER A 162 -16.99 27.05 17.46
N GLN A 163 -17.83 27.96 17.94
CA GLN A 163 -18.53 27.87 19.24
C GLN A 163 -19.32 26.54 19.36
N SER A 164 -19.84 25.98 18.28
CA SER A 164 -20.60 24.71 18.30
C SER A 164 -19.72 23.51 18.64
N MET A 165 -18.41 23.63 18.53
CA MET A 165 -17.44 22.57 18.86
C MET A 165 -17.02 22.60 20.34
N VAL A 166 -17.35 23.64 21.08
CA VAL A 166 -17.01 23.76 22.51
C VAL A 166 -17.66 22.62 23.30
N GLY A 167 -16.87 21.98 24.17
CA GLY A 167 -17.29 20.81 24.94
C GLY A 167 -17.22 19.49 24.17
N ARG A 168 -16.74 19.46 22.93
CA ARG A 168 -16.57 18.26 22.12
C ARG A 168 -15.08 17.92 21.94
N GLN A 169 -14.81 16.66 21.72
CA GLN A 169 -13.55 16.16 21.20
C GLN A 169 -13.65 16.05 19.67
N ILE A 170 -12.57 16.27 18.97
CA ILE A 170 -12.48 16.25 17.51
C ILE A 170 -11.49 15.17 17.11
N ARG A 171 -11.78 14.44 16.03
CA ARG A 171 -10.82 13.56 15.36
C ARG A 171 -10.90 13.71 13.85
N ALA A 172 -9.82 13.42 13.18
CA ALA A 172 -9.81 13.28 11.72
C ALA A 172 -10.19 11.84 11.35
N ARG A 173 -11.03 11.72 10.33
CA ARG A 173 -11.35 10.49 9.61
C ARG A 173 -10.68 10.57 8.25
N VAL A 174 -9.78 9.67 7.94
CA VAL A 174 -9.05 9.64 6.68
C VAL A 174 -9.47 8.39 5.91
N SER A 175 -9.97 8.58 4.69
CA SER A 175 -10.26 7.51 3.75
C SER A 175 -9.09 7.45 2.76
N VAL A 176 -8.47 6.31 2.67
CA VAL A 176 -7.35 5.98 1.78
C VAL A 176 -7.85 4.98 0.77
N VAL A 177 -7.63 5.24 -0.51
CA VAL A 177 -7.86 4.27 -1.58
C VAL A 177 -6.50 3.93 -2.18
N ASP A 178 -6.16 2.66 -2.21
CA ASP A 178 -4.91 2.17 -2.78
C ASP A 178 -4.92 2.17 -4.32
N THR A 179 -3.82 1.72 -4.93
CA THR A 179 -3.70 1.66 -6.40
C THR A 179 -4.49 0.52 -7.03
N PHE A 180 -4.99 -0.43 -6.23
CA PHE A 180 -5.85 -1.54 -6.67
C PHE A 180 -7.33 -1.26 -6.41
N GLY A 181 -7.67 -0.12 -5.77
CA GLY A 181 -9.04 0.35 -5.56
C GLY A 181 -9.67 -0.11 -4.25
N VAL A 182 -8.91 -0.66 -3.31
CA VAL A 182 -9.41 -0.98 -1.96
C VAL A 182 -9.46 0.27 -1.11
N GLU A 183 -10.57 0.49 -0.41
CA GLU A 183 -10.75 1.63 0.48
C GLU A 183 -10.57 1.22 1.93
N THR A 184 -9.64 1.86 2.63
CA THR A 184 -9.42 1.73 4.07
C THR A 184 -9.67 3.05 4.78
N VAL A 185 -10.33 3.00 5.94
CA VAL A 185 -10.60 4.17 6.78
C VAL A 185 -9.81 4.09 8.07
N ILE A 186 -8.99 5.12 8.29
CA ILE A 186 -8.21 5.27 9.52
C ILE A 186 -8.59 6.56 10.26
N PHE A 187 -8.32 6.60 11.56
CA PHE A 187 -8.69 7.72 12.41
C PHE A 187 -7.47 8.25 13.19
N SER A 188 -7.44 9.56 13.37
CA SER A 188 -6.48 10.15 14.32
C SER A 188 -6.85 9.83 15.77
N GLN A 189 -5.90 10.03 16.66
CA GLN A 189 -6.24 10.22 18.08
C GLN A 189 -7.19 11.43 18.23
N ALA A 190 -8.11 11.33 19.18
CA ALA A 190 -9.02 12.42 19.49
C ALA A 190 -8.27 13.56 20.21
N THR A 191 -8.66 14.80 19.92
CA THR A 191 -8.17 15.95 20.68
C THR A 191 -8.66 15.91 22.12
N ASN A 192 -8.04 16.72 22.98
CA ASN A 192 -8.70 17.13 24.20
C ASN A 192 -9.99 17.89 23.87
N THR A 193 -10.89 17.98 24.86
CA THR A 193 -12.14 18.73 24.70
C THR A 193 -11.87 20.18 24.33
N VAL A 194 -12.57 20.65 23.31
CA VAL A 194 -12.48 22.05 22.85
C VAL A 194 -12.95 22.99 23.98
N LYS A 195 -12.07 23.88 24.38
CA LYS A 195 -12.33 24.87 25.44
C LYS A 195 -12.97 26.13 24.87
N ASN A 196 -13.87 26.73 25.64
CA ASN A 196 -14.44 28.02 25.31
C ASN A 196 -13.41 29.15 25.48
N VAL A 197 -13.48 30.13 24.61
CA VAL A 197 -12.80 31.41 24.76
C VAL A 197 -13.84 32.45 25.10
N ASN A 198 -13.67 33.14 26.24
CA ASN A 198 -14.63 34.15 26.68
C ASN A 198 -14.60 35.37 25.73
N ASN A 199 -15.65 35.56 24.98
CA ASN A 199 -15.81 36.67 24.05
C ASN A 199 -16.46 37.88 24.78
N LYS A 200 -15.97 39.08 24.49
CA LYS A 200 -16.59 40.28 25.02
C LYS A 200 -18.00 40.45 24.41
N PRO A 201 -19.01 40.82 25.21
CA PRO A 201 -20.33 41.12 24.67
C PRO A 201 -20.25 42.27 23.64
N ALA A 202 -20.87 42.05 22.50
CA ALA A 202 -21.01 43.04 21.45
C ALA A 202 -22.46 43.51 21.36
N GLY A 203 -22.68 44.81 21.12
CA GLY A 203 -24.00 45.39 20.93
C GLY A 203 -24.14 46.75 21.60
N LYS A 204 -25.16 47.49 21.23
CA LYS A 204 -25.54 48.75 21.86
C LYS A 204 -26.86 48.55 22.63
N ILE A 205 -26.89 49.02 23.88
CA ILE A 205 -28.13 49.10 24.64
C ILE A 205 -28.93 50.27 24.11
N LEU A 206 -30.11 50.02 23.56
CA LEU A 206 -31.07 51.04 23.18
C LEU A 206 -32.08 51.18 24.32
N VAL A 207 -32.03 52.30 25.02
CA VAL A 207 -33.03 52.69 26.02
C VAL A 207 -34.15 53.41 25.32
N ARG A 208 -35.34 52.83 25.23
CA ARG A 208 -36.57 53.50 24.82
C ARG A 208 -37.26 54.09 26.03
N ARG A 209 -37.50 55.42 26.02
CA ARG A 209 -38.37 56.09 26.97
C ARG A 209 -39.82 55.64 26.63
N VAL A 210 -40.50 55.01 27.56
CA VAL A 210 -41.94 54.77 27.44
C VAL A 210 -42.58 56.04 27.95
N GLY A 211 -43.25 56.80 27.09
CA GLY A 211 -44.01 57.99 27.44
C GLY A 211 -45.17 57.66 28.35
N SER A 212 -45.35 58.45 29.36
CA SER A 212 -46.55 58.45 30.23
C SER A 212 -47.78 58.92 29.48
#